data_fbdcb5a78ab659f5f013950427549eb6
#
_entry.id   fbdcb5a78ab659f5f013950427549eb6
#
_cell.length_a   1.000
_cell.length_b   1.000
_cell.length_c   1.000
_cell.angle_alpha   90.00
_cell.angle_beta   90.00
_cell.angle_gamma   90.00
#
_symmetry.space_group_name_H-M   'P 1'
#
loop_
_entity.id
_entity.type
_entity.pdbx_description
1 polymer ?
#
loop_
_entity_poly.entity_id
_entity_poly.type
_entity_poly.pdbx_seq_one_letter_code
_entity_poly.pdbx_strand_id
1 'polypeptide(L)'
;ILNNLKKGKYILYCFDDENNNYLLDTVTEIHGFYLDTIIINDTIVNKDIIAYKPYEKVALDEVKFNPLGHLELNFNRPIDSCSVQALESNYIYSSNSLNNKHHFYFKDTIEKHTVVIKSKNEFYDTVRIAYDYKKPYENKIIYKEYINHQLESPREYKLAFNQYINRIDTSLIEISSDSNKIPTQFYFKKNILSVVTKKELSNYKMTLFPKSVVGVKNTKEDTSLVAFKINNKRNLSSLELKVNNIPFDNAIIQIFKSEIMIKEIPVSGYKLDTTLNNCFPGKYYLKLIGDLNKDGYW
;
A
#
# COMPACT_ATOMS: atom_id res chain seq x y z
N ILE A 1 -28.01 22.98 18.03
CA ILE A 1 -28.17 23.69 19.32
C ILE A 1 -29.29 22.99 20.08
N LEU A 2 -29.01 22.54 21.29
CA LEU A 2 -29.99 21.97 22.20
C LEU A 2 -30.53 23.08 23.09
N ASN A 3 -31.83 23.34 23.01
CA ASN A 3 -32.50 24.39 23.77
C ASN A 3 -33.37 23.78 24.86
N ASN A 4 -33.70 24.58 25.89
CA ASN A 4 -34.62 24.23 26.95
C ASN A 4 -34.24 23.02 27.81
N LEU A 5 -32.93 22.79 27.97
CA LEU A 5 -32.42 21.75 28.85
C LEU A 5 -32.69 22.19 30.33
N LYS A 6 -33.16 21.25 31.14
CA LYS A 6 -33.29 21.46 32.58
C LYS A 6 -31.91 21.59 33.22
N LYS A 7 -31.84 22.33 34.36
CA LYS A 7 -30.62 22.32 35.18
C LYS A 7 -30.27 20.89 35.58
N GLY A 8 -29.02 20.52 35.44
CA GLY A 8 -28.59 19.16 35.77
C GLY A 8 -27.24 18.78 35.22
N LYS A 9 -26.90 17.51 35.45
CA LYS A 9 -25.67 16.88 34.90
C LYS A 9 -26.05 16.07 33.68
N TYR A 10 -25.25 16.21 32.63
CA TYR A 10 -25.49 15.56 31.34
C TYR A 10 -24.21 14.85 30.85
N ILE A 11 -24.42 13.75 30.20
CA ILE A 11 -23.40 13.10 29.35
C ILE A 11 -23.75 13.43 27.90
N LEU A 12 -22.79 13.87 27.14
CA LEU A 12 -22.98 14.26 25.75
C LEU A 12 -22.27 13.26 24.82
N TYR A 13 -23.02 12.72 23.87
CA TYR A 13 -22.49 11.93 22.78
C TYR A 13 -23.24 12.24 21.50
N CYS A 14 -22.62 11.93 20.37
CA CYS A 14 -23.23 12.03 19.05
C CYS A 14 -22.92 10.78 18.25
N PHE A 15 -23.78 10.45 17.32
CA PHE A 15 -23.57 9.37 16.36
C PHE A 15 -24.34 9.66 15.07
N ASP A 16 -23.86 9.06 13.97
CA ASP A 16 -24.52 9.10 12.68
C ASP A 16 -25.34 7.82 12.53
N ASP A 17 -26.66 7.95 12.70
CA ASP A 17 -27.62 6.84 12.67
C ASP A 17 -27.88 6.43 11.21
N GLU A 18 -26.96 5.65 10.63
CA GLU A 18 -27.02 5.24 9.21
C GLU A 18 -28.24 4.36 8.90
N ASN A 19 -28.70 3.58 9.87
CA ASN A 19 -29.81 2.63 9.70
C ASN A 19 -31.16 3.15 10.21
N ASN A 20 -31.22 4.36 10.77
CA ASN A 20 -32.41 5.05 11.29
C ASN A 20 -33.15 4.26 12.37
N ASN A 21 -32.44 3.55 13.23
CA ASN A 21 -33.01 2.78 14.32
C ASN A 21 -33.01 3.52 15.67
N TYR A 22 -32.41 4.73 15.73
CA TYR A 22 -32.24 5.57 16.92
C TYR A 22 -31.41 4.94 18.04
N LEU A 23 -30.60 3.92 17.69
CA LEU A 23 -29.69 3.24 18.60
C LEU A 23 -28.26 3.37 18.09
N LEU A 24 -27.34 3.65 18.99
CA LEU A 24 -25.93 3.68 18.63
C LEU A 24 -25.41 2.28 18.34
N ASP A 25 -24.97 2.04 17.11
CA ASP A 25 -24.19 0.87 16.74
C ASP A 25 -22.69 1.21 16.80
N THR A 26 -22.07 0.86 17.93
CA THR A 26 -20.67 1.20 18.20
C THR A 26 -19.67 0.50 17.27
N VAL A 27 -20.11 -0.43 16.44
CA VAL A 27 -19.26 -1.19 15.52
C VAL A 27 -19.22 -0.59 14.12
N THR A 28 -20.31 0.03 13.68
CA THR A 28 -20.47 0.49 12.29
C THR A 28 -20.62 2.00 12.17
N GLU A 29 -21.26 2.64 13.13
CA GLU A 29 -21.64 4.06 13.04
C GLU A 29 -20.57 5.01 13.56
N ILE A 30 -20.39 6.12 12.86
CA ILE A 30 -19.53 7.21 13.31
C ILE A 30 -20.10 7.77 14.60
N HIS A 31 -19.30 7.84 15.65
CA HIS A 31 -19.75 8.35 16.94
C HIS A 31 -18.64 9.09 17.70
N GLY A 32 -19.06 9.88 18.67
CA GLY A 32 -18.16 10.62 19.54
C GLY A 32 -18.75 10.85 20.91
N PHE A 33 -17.89 10.90 21.90
CA PHE A 33 -18.26 11.12 23.30
C PHE A 33 -17.52 12.33 23.85
N TYR A 34 -18.21 13.13 24.66
CA TYR A 34 -17.54 14.09 25.52
C TYR A 34 -17.21 13.39 26.85
N LEU A 35 -15.93 13.36 27.20
CA LEU A 35 -15.43 12.51 28.29
C LEU A 35 -15.87 12.96 29.69
N ASP A 36 -16.22 14.26 29.84
CA ASP A 36 -16.60 14.81 31.12
C ASP A 36 -18.11 15.02 31.23
N THR A 37 -18.62 15.06 32.48
CA THR A 37 -19.98 15.45 32.75
C THR A 37 -20.17 16.96 32.51
N ILE A 38 -21.16 17.31 31.73
CA ILE A 38 -21.57 18.72 31.50
C ILE A 38 -22.58 19.11 32.57
N ILE A 39 -22.30 20.21 33.22
CA ILE A 39 -23.25 20.79 34.23
C ILE A 39 -23.96 21.96 33.55
N ILE A 40 -25.27 21.84 33.37
CA ILE A 40 -26.13 22.90 32.86
C ILE A 40 -26.74 23.62 34.05
N ASN A 41 -26.39 24.89 34.16
CA ASN A 41 -27.03 25.84 35.11
C ASN A 41 -27.84 26.86 34.29
N ASP A 42 -27.54 28.14 34.40
CA ASP A 42 -28.25 29.22 33.69
C ASP A 42 -27.44 29.83 32.55
N THR A 43 -26.39 29.14 32.10
CA THR A 43 -25.43 29.64 31.09
C THR A 43 -25.41 28.78 29.84
N ILE A 44 -25.06 29.41 28.71
CA ILE A 44 -24.80 28.71 27.47
C ILE A 44 -23.48 27.96 27.62
N VAL A 45 -23.47 26.66 27.31
CA VAL A 45 -22.30 25.80 27.33
C VAL A 45 -21.99 25.36 25.91
N ASN A 46 -20.83 25.74 25.40
CA ASN A 46 -20.33 25.29 24.11
C ASN A 46 -19.33 24.13 24.33
N LYS A 47 -19.55 23.03 23.63
CA LYS A 47 -18.69 21.86 23.68
C LYS A 47 -18.53 21.29 22.28
N ASP A 48 -17.31 20.93 21.96
CA ASP A 48 -16.99 20.24 20.73
C ASP A 48 -16.84 18.74 21.01
N ILE A 49 -17.38 17.93 20.13
CA ILE A 49 -17.23 16.48 20.15
C ILE A 49 -16.48 16.09 18.89
N ILE A 50 -15.41 15.32 19.06
CA ILE A 50 -14.73 14.69 17.95
C ILE A 50 -15.39 13.35 17.72
N ALA A 51 -16.03 13.19 16.56
CA ALA A 51 -16.59 11.92 16.13
C ALA A 51 -15.53 11.13 15.35
N TYR A 52 -15.51 9.83 15.53
CA TYR A 52 -14.62 8.90 14.85
C TYR A 52 -15.40 7.72 14.29
N LYS A 53 -14.91 7.18 13.18
CA LYS A 53 -15.43 5.92 12.64
C LYS A 53 -14.86 4.78 13.47
N PRO A 54 -15.69 3.81 13.91
CA PRO A 54 -15.20 2.67 14.66
C PRO A 54 -14.27 1.80 13.82
N TYR A 55 -13.46 1.04 14.50
CA TYR A 55 -12.51 0.15 13.87
C TYR A 55 -13.24 -1.06 13.26
N GLU A 56 -13.30 -1.12 11.95
CA GLU A 56 -13.93 -2.24 11.25
C GLU A 56 -13.16 -3.53 11.53
N LYS A 57 -13.88 -4.64 11.77
CA LYS A 57 -13.23 -5.96 11.86
C LYS A 57 -12.48 -6.25 10.57
N VAL A 58 -11.34 -6.94 10.68
CA VAL A 58 -10.61 -7.39 9.51
C VAL A 58 -11.52 -8.26 8.66
N ALA A 59 -11.64 -7.89 7.40
CA ALA A 59 -12.40 -8.62 6.40
C ALA A 59 -11.56 -8.75 5.12
N LEU A 60 -11.77 -9.83 4.41
CA LEU A 60 -11.15 -10.09 3.12
C LEU A 60 -12.08 -9.55 2.03
N ASP A 61 -11.69 -8.43 1.41
CA ASP A 61 -12.51 -7.76 0.38
C ASP A 61 -12.42 -8.47 -0.96
N GLU A 62 -11.23 -8.93 -1.33
CA GLU A 62 -11.02 -9.49 -2.66
C GLU A 62 -9.92 -10.55 -2.65
N VAL A 63 -10.16 -11.59 -3.42
CA VAL A 63 -9.22 -12.67 -3.70
C VAL A 63 -9.01 -12.80 -5.18
N LYS A 64 -7.77 -12.67 -5.63
CA LYS A 64 -7.39 -12.92 -7.02
C LYS A 64 -6.37 -14.05 -7.09
N PHE A 65 -6.63 -15.01 -7.96
CA PHE A 65 -5.70 -16.07 -8.26
C PHE A 65 -5.52 -16.21 -9.77
N ASN A 66 -4.26 -16.28 -10.21
CA ASN A 66 -3.94 -16.40 -11.62
C ASN A 66 -3.17 -17.70 -11.93
N PRO A 67 -3.12 -18.12 -13.23
CA PRO A 67 -2.46 -19.37 -13.63
C PRO A 67 -0.95 -19.38 -13.41
N LEU A 68 -0.32 -18.24 -13.21
CA LEU A 68 1.11 -18.14 -12.87
C LEU A 68 1.37 -18.40 -11.38
N GLY A 69 0.35 -18.83 -10.62
CA GLY A 69 0.46 -19.17 -9.22
C GLY A 69 0.52 -17.97 -8.29
N HIS A 70 0.06 -16.80 -8.73
CA HIS A 70 -0.02 -15.62 -7.91
C HIS A 70 -1.40 -15.50 -7.27
N LEU A 71 -1.43 -15.54 -5.95
CA LEU A 71 -2.59 -15.24 -5.11
C LEU A 71 -2.42 -13.85 -4.51
N GLU A 72 -3.38 -12.99 -4.75
CA GLU A 72 -3.51 -11.67 -4.14
C GLU A 72 -4.71 -11.67 -3.20
N LEU A 73 -4.47 -11.29 -1.95
CA LEU A 73 -5.48 -11.09 -0.93
C LEU A 73 -5.54 -9.60 -0.61
N ASN A 74 -6.71 -9.01 -0.73
CA ASN A 74 -6.96 -7.61 -0.42
C ASN A 74 -7.89 -7.51 0.79
N PHE A 75 -7.44 -6.83 1.84
CA PHE A 75 -8.19 -6.65 3.09
C PHE A 75 -8.74 -5.23 3.18
N ASN A 76 -9.84 -5.06 3.88
CA ASN A 76 -10.47 -3.76 4.13
C ASN A 76 -9.58 -2.79 4.93
N ARG A 77 -8.59 -3.32 5.65
CA ARG A 77 -7.63 -2.54 6.43
C ARG A 77 -6.25 -3.21 6.48
N PRO A 78 -5.21 -2.49 6.93
CA PRO A 78 -3.89 -3.07 7.15
C PRO A 78 -3.92 -4.23 8.15
N ILE A 79 -3.11 -5.25 7.89
CA ILE A 79 -2.80 -6.35 8.83
C ILE A 79 -1.30 -6.58 8.86
N ASP A 80 -0.76 -6.93 10.01
CA ASP A 80 0.70 -7.09 10.22
C ASP A 80 1.32 -8.12 9.29
N SER A 81 0.72 -9.28 9.25
CA SER A 81 1.21 -10.41 8.46
C SER A 81 0.08 -11.38 8.16
N CYS A 82 0.17 -11.99 7.01
CA CYS A 82 -0.74 -13.01 6.58
C CYS A 82 0.03 -14.27 6.18
N SER A 83 -0.46 -15.42 6.58
CA SER A 83 0.05 -16.72 6.14
C SER A 83 -1.06 -17.51 5.46
N VAL A 84 -0.67 -18.31 4.49
CA VAL A 84 -1.56 -19.18 3.74
C VAL A 84 -1.12 -20.61 4.00
N GLN A 85 -1.99 -21.40 4.59
CA GLN A 85 -1.80 -22.84 4.68
C GLN A 85 -2.44 -23.47 3.45
N ALA A 86 -1.62 -23.78 2.46
CA ALA A 86 -1.98 -24.65 1.36
C ALA A 86 -1.23 -25.98 1.57
N LEU A 87 -1.89 -27.08 1.33
CA LEU A 87 -1.29 -28.41 1.44
C LEU A 87 0.05 -28.45 0.68
N GLU A 88 1.16 -28.54 1.43
CA GLU A 88 2.54 -28.79 0.94
C GLU A 88 3.14 -27.82 -0.09
N SER A 89 2.57 -26.65 -0.32
CA SER A 89 3.05 -25.74 -1.37
C SER A 89 4.13 -24.78 -0.84
N ASN A 90 5.26 -24.72 -1.54
CA ASN A 90 6.25 -23.67 -1.34
C ASN A 90 5.77 -22.38 -2.01
N TYR A 91 5.70 -21.29 -1.25
CA TYR A 91 5.36 -19.97 -1.77
C TYR A 91 6.35 -18.90 -1.32
N ILE A 92 6.40 -17.81 -2.07
CA ILE A 92 7.08 -16.58 -1.70
C ILE A 92 6.02 -15.56 -1.30
N TYR A 93 6.20 -14.93 -0.14
CA TYR A 93 5.28 -13.95 0.41
C TYR A 93 5.80 -12.52 0.26
N SER A 94 4.91 -11.59 -0.01
CA SER A 94 5.16 -10.16 0.11
C SER A 94 3.87 -9.39 0.39
N SER A 95 4.00 -8.23 1.03
CA SER A 95 2.90 -7.27 1.20
C SER A 95 3.21 -5.95 0.50
N ASN A 96 2.18 -5.13 0.25
CA ASN A 96 2.35 -3.75 -0.18
C ASN A 96 2.77 -2.86 1.01
N SER A 97 3.05 -1.58 0.74
CA SER A 97 3.46 -0.62 1.78
C SER A 97 2.37 -0.28 2.80
N LEU A 98 1.10 -0.51 2.44
CA LEU A 98 -0.05 -0.29 3.31
C LEU A 98 -0.43 -1.53 4.13
N ASN A 99 0.23 -2.66 3.91
CA ASN A 99 -0.07 -3.94 4.53
C ASN A 99 -1.54 -4.39 4.42
N ASN A 100 -2.28 -3.88 3.43
CA ASN A 100 -3.64 -4.33 3.14
C ASN A 100 -3.72 -5.26 1.93
N LYS A 101 -2.66 -5.34 1.12
CA LYS A 101 -2.54 -6.29 0.00
C LYS A 101 -1.41 -7.25 0.24
N HIS A 102 -1.72 -8.52 0.23
CA HIS A 102 -0.79 -9.60 0.48
C HIS A 102 -0.69 -10.49 -0.74
N HIS A 103 0.54 -10.75 -1.17
CA HIS A 103 0.84 -11.49 -2.39
C HIS A 103 1.58 -12.79 -2.06
N PHE A 104 1.10 -13.88 -2.58
CA PHE A 104 1.70 -15.21 -2.47
C PHE A 104 1.99 -15.75 -3.85
N TYR A 105 3.20 -16.16 -4.08
CA TYR A 105 3.67 -16.69 -5.37
C TYR A 105 4.02 -18.15 -5.17
N PHE A 106 3.14 -19.04 -5.59
CA PHE A 106 3.33 -20.48 -5.50
C PHE A 106 4.27 -20.98 -6.61
N LYS A 107 5.24 -21.79 -6.22
CA LYS A 107 6.16 -22.42 -7.19
C LYS A 107 5.48 -23.55 -7.93
N ASP A 108 4.60 -24.28 -7.25
CA ASP A 108 3.87 -25.41 -7.81
C ASP A 108 2.61 -24.97 -8.56
N THR A 109 2.13 -25.85 -9.45
CA THR A 109 0.88 -25.62 -10.16
C THR A 109 -0.29 -25.97 -9.24
N ILE A 110 -1.23 -25.05 -9.09
CA ILE A 110 -2.40 -25.20 -8.26
C ILE A 110 -3.64 -25.23 -9.15
N GLU A 111 -4.24 -26.40 -9.33
CA GLU A 111 -5.48 -26.53 -10.10
C GLU A 111 -6.70 -26.14 -9.27
N LYS A 112 -6.80 -26.69 -8.07
CA LYS A 112 -7.88 -26.43 -7.13
C LYS A 112 -7.42 -26.69 -5.72
N HIS A 113 -7.44 -25.69 -4.87
CA HIS A 113 -7.11 -25.83 -3.46
C HIS A 113 -8.02 -25.00 -2.56
N THR A 114 -8.21 -25.49 -1.37
CA THR A 114 -8.74 -24.70 -0.26
C THR A 114 -7.55 -24.20 0.54
N VAL A 115 -7.40 -22.91 0.62
CA VAL A 115 -6.34 -22.26 1.39
C VAL A 115 -6.91 -21.68 2.67
N VAL A 116 -6.24 -21.93 3.77
CA VAL A 116 -6.58 -21.33 5.05
C VAL A 116 -5.71 -20.11 5.24
N ILE A 117 -6.35 -18.96 5.43
CA ILE A 117 -5.69 -17.67 5.61
C ILE A 117 -5.69 -17.36 7.10
N LYS A 118 -4.51 -17.05 7.64
CA LYS A 118 -4.34 -16.68 9.05
C LYS A 118 -3.53 -15.41 9.18
N SER A 119 -3.99 -14.47 9.97
CA SER A 119 -3.22 -13.38 10.54
C SER A 119 -3.04 -13.61 12.05
N LYS A 120 -1.98 -13.04 12.61
CA LYS A 120 -1.48 -13.35 13.96
C LYS A 120 -2.52 -13.48 15.07
N ASN A 121 -3.57 -12.70 15.12
CA ASN A 121 -4.68 -12.83 16.09
C ASN A 121 -5.97 -12.18 15.60
N GLU A 122 -6.00 -11.70 14.37
CA GLU A 122 -7.07 -10.80 13.93
C GLU A 122 -8.00 -11.43 12.89
N PHE A 123 -7.49 -12.42 12.12
CA PHE A 123 -8.22 -12.97 11.01
C PHE A 123 -7.94 -14.46 10.81
N TYR A 124 -9.02 -15.19 10.57
CA TYR A 124 -8.99 -16.59 10.17
C TYR A 124 -10.11 -16.80 9.16
N ASP A 125 -9.76 -17.25 7.96
CA ASP A 125 -10.74 -17.57 6.94
C ASP A 125 -10.24 -18.71 6.03
N THR A 126 -11.17 -19.27 5.27
CA THR A 126 -10.89 -20.35 4.34
C THR A 126 -11.40 -19.99 2.96
N VAL A 127 -10.47 -19.86 2.03
CA VAL A 127 -10.76 -19.45 0.65
C VAL A 127 -10.48 -20.60 -0.30
N ARG A 128 -11.40 -20.82 -1.23
CA ARG A 128 -11.19 -21.76 -2.32
C ARG A 128 -10.59 -21.05 -3.52
N ILE A 129 -9.36 -21.43 -3.88
CA ILE A 129 -8.71 -20.98 -5.10
C ILE A 129 -8.74 -22.10 -6.15
N ALA A 130 -9.02 -21.75 -7.39
CA ALA A 130 -9.02 -22.71 -8.49
C ALA A 130 -8.64 -22.00 -9.79
N TYR A 131 -7.94 -22.71 -10.67
CA TYR A 131 -7.72 -22.31 -12.03
C TYR A 131 -7.85 -23.51 -12.98
N ASP A 132 -8.62 -23.33 -14.03
CA ASP A 132 -8.78 -24.36 -15.06
C ASP A 132 -7.70 -24.19 -16.14
N TYR A 133 -6.63 -24.94 -16.01
CA TYR A 133 -5.50 -24.90 -16.94
C TYR A 133 -5.83 -25.47 -18.35
N LYS A 134 -7.02 -26.02 -18.55
CA LYS A 134 -7.52 -26.38 -19.89
C LYS A 134 -7.93 -25.14 -20.68
N LYS A 135 -8.22 -24.03 -20.00
CA LYS A 135 -8.51 -22.76 -20.65
C LYS A 135 -7.21 -22.11 -21.12
N PRO A 136 -7.21 -21.47 -22.30
CA PRO A 136 -6.06 -20.72 -22.76
C PRO A 136 -5.68 -19.63 -21.73
N TYR A 137 -4.41 -19.56 -21.39
CA TYR A 137 -3.86 -18.47 -20.58
C TYR A 137 -2.52 -18.03 -21.14
N GLU A 138 -2.19 -16.79 -20.86
CA GLU A 138 -0.94 -16.21 -21.32
C GLU A 138 0.23 -16.64 -20.42
N ASN A 139 0.92 -17.71 -20.84
CA ASN A 139 2.08 -18.24 -20.12
C ASN A 139 3.36 -17.50 -20.54
N LYS A 140 3.39 -16.20 -20.30
CA LYS A 140 4.59 -15.38 -20.55
C LYS A 140 4.80 -14.33 -19.46
N ILE A 141 6.00 -13.83 -19.37
CA ILE A 141 6.34 -12.68 -18.53
C ILE A 141 5.77 -11.43 -19.21
N ILE A 142 4.91 -10.74 -18.48
CA ILE A 142 4.36 -9.45 -18.86
C ILE A 142 4.89 -8.42 -17.86
N TYR A 143 5.19 -7.23 -18.36
CA TYR A 143 5.65 -6.12 -17.54
C TYR A 143 4.82 -4.88 -17.84
N LYS A 144 4.81 -3.99 -16.85
CA LYS A 144 4.26 -2.63 -16.97
C LYS A 144 5.19 -1.64 -16.27
N GLU A 145 5.15 -0.39 -16.68
CA GLU A 145 5.84 0.66 -15.95
C GLU A 145 5.33 0.73 -14.51
N TYR A 146 6.27 0.77 -13.57
CA TYR A 146 5.95 0.94 -12.16
C TYR A 146 6.06 2.42 -11.82
N ILE A 147 4.91 3.07 -11.64
CA ILE A 147 4.83 4.48 -11.27
C ILE A 147 4.98 4.59 -9.75
N ASN A 148 6.08 5.19 -9.32
CA ASN A 148 6.30 5.57 -7.93
C ASN A 148 6.34 7.10 -7.84
N HIS A 149 5.61 7.70 -6.91
CA HIS A 149 5.57 9.15 -6.71
C HIS A 149 6.79 9.69 -5.97
N GLN A 150 7.62 8.83 -5.41
CA GLN A 150 8.93 9.13 -4.86
C GLN A 150 9.95 8.17 -5.48
N LEU A 151 10.98 8.70 -6.12
CA LEU A 151 12.06 7.91 -6.69
C LEU A 151 13.19 7.75 -5.68
N GLU A 152 13.78 6.55 -5.62
CA GLU A 152 15.01 6.33 -4.84
C GLU A 152 16.19 7.07 -5.48
N SER A 153 16.18 7.16 -6.81
CA SER A 153 17.14 7.91 -7.59
C SER A 153 16.42 8.75 -8.66
N PRO A 154 16.86 9.99 -8.94
CA PRO A 154 16.29 10.81 -10.00
C PRO A 154 16.51 10.23 -11.41
N ARG A 155 17.34 9.20 -11.55
CA ARG A 155 17.67 8.52 -12.80
C ARG A 155 17.17 7.08 -12.83
N GLU A 156 16.16 6.79 -12.07
CA GLU A 156 15.61 5.46 -11.94
C GLU A 156 14.36 5.30 -12.81
N TYR A 157 14.30 4.17 -13.50
CA TYR A 157 13.11 3.68 -14.18
C TYR A 157 12.75 2.31 -13.62
N LYS A 158 11.48 2.05 -13.37
CA LYS A 158 11.02 0.79 -12.77
C LYS A 158 10.04 0.06 -13.66
N LEU A 159 10.22 -1.26 -13.77
CA LEU A 159 9.27 -2.18 -14.39
C LEU A 159 8.72 -3.14 -13.33
N ALA A 160 7.40 -3.30 -13.30
CA ALA A 160 6.73 -4.33 -12.52
C ALA A 160 6.35 -5.51 -13.42
N PHE A 161 6.67 -6.71 -13.00
CA PHE A 161 6.34 -7.95 -13.69
C PHE A 161 5.11 -8.62 -13.09
N ASN A 162 4.42 -9.41 -13.89
CA ASN A 162 3.21 -10.14 -13.49
C ASN A 162 3.47 -11.35 -12.59
N GLN A 163 4.73 -11.64 -12.28
CA GLN A 163 5.13 -12.70 -11.36
C GLN A 163 6.37 -12.29 -10.55
N TYR A 164 6.66 -13.01 -9.49
CA TYR A 164 7.87 -12.82 -8.70
C TYR A 164 9.11 -13.20 -9.53
N ILE A 165 10.14 -12.36 -9.48
CA ILE A 165 11.38 -12.57 -10.20
C ILE A 165 12.34 -13.40 -9.36
N ASN A 166 12.71 -14.56 -9.88
CA ASN A 166 13.67 -15.46 -9.24
C ASN A 166 15.12 -15.09 -9.58
N ARG A 167 15.35 -14.70 -10.83
CA ARG A 167 16.69 -14.33 -11.32
C ARG A 167 16.58 -13.32 -12.46
N ILE A 168 17.55 -12.41 -12.51
CA ILE A 168 17.79 -11.52 -13.66
C ILE A 168 19.20 -11.77 -14.18
N ASP A 169 19.31 -11.95 -15.49
CA ASP A 169 20.58 -11.99 -16.19
C ASP A 169 20.79 -10.66 -16.92
N THR A 170 21.56 -9.79 -16.31
CA THR A 170 21.79 -8.43 -16.83
C THR A 170 22.63 -8.41 -18.11
N SER A 171 23.35 -9.48 -18.44
CA SER A 171 24.07 -9.60 -19.70
C SER A 171 23.13 -9.73 -20.92
N LEU A 172 21.90 -10.16 -20.66
CA LEU A 172 20.80 -10.28 -21.63
C LEU A 172 19.84 -9.09 -21.58
N ILE A 173 20.26 -7.98 -20.98
CA ILE A 173 19.49 -6.72 -20.97
C ILE A 173 20.34 -5.62 -21.62
N GLU A 174 19.83 -5.02 -22.65
CA GLU A 174 20.51 -3.94 -23.34
C GLU A 174 19.74 -2.64 -23.20
N ILE A 175 20.43 -1.58 -22.77
CA ILE A 175 19.88 -0.22 -22.73
C ILE A 175 20.60 0.59 -23.80
N SER A 176 19.83 1.25 -24.66
CA SER A 176 20.37 2.12 -25.71
C SER A 176 19.63 3.45 -25.79
N SER A 177 20.29 4.46 -26.32
CA SER A 177 19.72 5.73 -26.74
C SER A 177 20.43 6.16 -28.02
N ASP A 178 19.67 6.54 -29.05
CA ASP A 178 20.18 6.94 -30.36
C ASP A 178 21.21 5.91 -30.91
N SER A 179 20.88 4.62 -30.79
CA SER A 179 21.70 3.47 -31.21
C SER A 179 23.00 3.24 -30.42
N ASN A 180 23.29 4.04 -29.40
CA ASN A 180 24.44 3.86 -28.52
C ASN A 180 24.05 3.09 -27.26
N LYS A 181 24.88 2.09 -26.90
CA LYS A 181 24.71 1.39 -25.60
C LYS A 181 25.02 2.32 -24.43
N ILE A 182 24.18 2.27 -23.42
CA ILE A 182 24.28 3.11 -22.23
C ILE A 182 24.66 2.27 -21.03
N PRO A 183 25.77 2.59 -20.33
CA PRO A 183 26.12 1.95 -19.07
C PRO A 183 25.02 2.13 -18.04
N THR A 184 24.52 1.02 -17.50
CA THR A 184 23.33 0.99 -16.66
C THR A 184 23.56 0.06 -15.47
N GLN A 185 23.01 0.43 -14.33
CA GLN A 185 22.95 -0.41 -13.15
C GLN A 185 21.53 -0.97 -13.00
N PHE A 186 21.44 -2.25 -12.63
CA PHE A 186 20.19 -2.94 -12.45
C PHE A 186 20.06 -3.40 -11.00
N TYR A 187 18.88 -3.19 -10.43
CA TYR A 187 18.50 -3.71 -9.12
C TYR A 187 17.15 -4.39 -9.27
N PHE A 188 16.93 -5.47 -8.55
CA PHE A 188 15.61 -6.08 -8.53
C PHE A 188 15.20 -6.50 -7.13
N LYS A 189 13.91 -6.37 -6.88
CA LYS A 189 13.30 -6.77 -5.61
C LYS A 189 11.89 -7.25 -5.88
N LYS A 190 11.59 -8.46 -5.44
CA LYS A 190 10.28 -9.08 -5.65
C LYS A 190 9.97 -9.22 -7.15
N ASN A 191 9.00 -8.46 -7.65
CA ASN A 191 8.59 -8.41 -9.06
C ASN A 191 8.95 -7.09 -9.74
N ILE A 192 9.85 -6.30 -9.16
CA ILE A 192 10.23 -4.99 -9.68
C ILE A 192 11.69 -5.01 -10.10
N LEU A 193 11.96 -4.60 -11.34
CA LEU A 193 13.26 -4.28 -11.88
C LEU A 193 13.45 -2.78 -11.89
N SER A 194 14.49 -2.30 -11.22
CA SER A 194 14.93 -0.91 -11.22
C SER A 194 16.13 -0.76 -12.16
N VAL A 195 16.04 0.20 -13.06
CA VAL A 195 17.04 0.53 -14.08
C VAL A 195 17.57 1.92 -13.77
N VAL A 196 18.85 2.05 -13.43
CA VAL A 196 19.49 3.33 -13.09
C VAL A 196 20.57 3.65 -14.11
N THR A 197 20.44 4.78 -14.81
CA THR A 197 21.41 5.22 -15.82
C THR A 197 22.29 6.35 -15.30
N LYS A 198 23.51 6.43 -15.83
CA LYS A 198 24.46 7.51 -15.48
C LYS A 198 24.25 8.78 -16.32
N LYS A 199 23.63 8.66 -17.49
CA LYS A 199 23.39 9.79 -18.41
C LYS A 199 21.96 10.30 -18.30
N GLU A 200 21.80 11.62 -18.45
CA GLU A 200 20.49 12.26 -18.57
C GLU A 200 20.16 12.40 -20.07
N LEU A 201 19.47 11.41 -20.60
CA LEU A 201 19.01 11.41 -22.00
C LEU A 201 17.48 11.45 -22.00
N SER A 202 16.90 11.95 -23.08
CA SER A 202 15.46 12.12 -23.17
C SER A 202 14.70 10.83 -23.48
N ASN A 203 15.34 9.91 -24.21
CA ASN A 203 14.71 8.68 -24.68
C ASN A 203 15.65 7.50 -24.50
N TYR A 204 15.11 6.43 -23.98
CA TYR A 204 15.81 5.17 -23.82
C TYR A 204 15.01 4.03 -24.44
N LYS A 205 15.73 3.04 -24.93
CA LYS A 205 15.18 1.76 -25.38
C LYS A 205 15.85 0.65 -24.60
N MET A 206 15.05 -0.16 -23.95
CA MET A 206 15.50 -1.36 -23.27
C MET A 206 15.08 -2.58 -24.08
N THR A 207 16.02 -3.46 -24.35
CA THR A 207 15.78 -4.76 -24.96
C THR A 207 15.98 -5.82 -23.89
N LEU A 208 14.94 -6.59 -23.62
CA LEU A 208 14.98 -7.77 -22.77
C LEU A 208 15.04 -8.98 -23.68
N PHE A 209 16.20 -9.63 -23.77
CA PHE A 209 16.36 -10.86 -24.54
C PHE A 209 15.76 -12.05 -23.78
N PRO A 210 15.43 -13.17 -24.44
CA PRO A 210 14.95 -14.38 -23.79
C PRO A 210 15.87 -14.80 -22.65
N LYS A 211 15.28 -15.22 -21.51
CA LYS A 211 15.97 -15.60 -20.27
C LYS A 211 16.64 -14.46 -19.50
N SER A 212 16.51 -13.22 -19.94
CA SER A 212 17.00 -12.06 -19.16
C SER A 212 16.30 -11.90 -17.82
N VAL A 213 15.02 -12.25 -17.78
CA VAL A 213 14.18 -12.19 -16.55
C VAL A 213 13.53 -13.55 -16.36
N VAL A 214 13.84 -14.24 -15.28
CA VAL A 214 13.29 -15.55 -14.96
C VAL A 214 12.39 -15.44 -13.74
N GLY A 215 11.12 -15.70 -13.93
CA GLY A 215 10.13 -15.75 -12.86
C GLY A 215 10.14 -17.07 -12.09
N VAL A 216 9.27 -17.19 -11.08
CA VAL A 216 9.11 -18.45 -10.32
C VAL A 216 8.48 -19.57 -11.15
N LYS A 217 7.73 -19.23 -12.18
CA LYS A 217 7.20 -20.19 -13.17
C LYS A 217 8.03 -20.16 -14.44
N ASN A 218 8.23 -21.33 -15.02
CA ASN A 218 8.79 -21.43 -16.37
C ASN A 218 7.77 -20.87 -17.37
N THR A 219 8.08 -19.76 -17.95
CA THR A 219 7.25 -19.07 -18.94
C THR A 219 7.95 -19.04 -20.28
N LYS A 220 7.16 -18.93 -21.35
CA LYS A 220 7.70 -18.61 -22.67
C LYS A 220 8.21 -17.17 -22.65
N GLU A 221 9.39 -16.99 -23.19
CA GLU A 221 10.05 -15.69 -23.23
C GLU A 221 10.38 -15.34 -24.67
N ASP A 222 9.90 -14.18 -25.08
CA ASP A 222 10.22 -13.55 -26.34
C ASP A 222 11.09 -12.32 -26.08
N THR A 223 11.80 -11.84 -27.11
CA THR A 223 12.47 -10.55 -27.01
C THR A 223 11.45 -9.45 -26.81
N SER A 224 11.63 -8.66 -25.76
CA SER A 224 10.74 -7.55 -25.44
C SER A 224 11.45 -6.22 -25.58
N LEU A 225 10.77 -5.23 -26.15
CA LEU A 225 11.27 -3.88 -26.35
C LEU A 225 10.46 -2.90 -25.49
N VAL A 226 11.13 -2.15 -24.65
CA VAL A 226 10.55 -1.12 -23.78
C VAL A 226 11.15 0.22 -24.13
N ALA A 227 10.33 1.14 -24.63
CA ALA A 227 10.71 2.54 -24.75
C ALA A 227 10.36 3.27 -23.46
N PHE A 228 11.29 4.01 -22.87
CA PHE A 228 11.06 4.75 -21.64
C PHE A 228 11.81 6.06 -21.58
N LYS A 229 11.37 6.94 -20.71
CA LYS A 229 12.02 8.20 -20.38
C LYS A 229 12.41 8.20 -18.91
N ILE A 230 13.57 8.74 -18.62
CA ILE A 230 13.99 8.98 -17.25
C ILE A 230 13.71 10.42 -16.88
N ASN A 231 13.11 10.62 -15.72
CA ASN A 231 12.82 11.96 -15.25
C ASN A 231 14.11 12.75 -15.01
N ASN A 232 14.19 13.93 -15.56
CA ASN A 232 15.30 14.84 -15.31
C ASN A 232 15.26 15.25 -13.83
N LYS A 233 16.43 15.29 -13.17
CA LYS A 233 16.57 15.79 -11.80
C LYS A 233 15.93 17.18 -11.61
N ARG A 234 15.93 18.03 -12.65
CA ARG A 234 15.29 19.36 -12.64
C ARG A 234 13.77 19.31 -12.45
N ASN A 235 13.15 18.17 -12.74
CA ASN A 235 11.71 17.97 -12.58
C ASN A 235 11.34 17.36 -11.22
N LEU A 236 12.31 17.17 -10.35
CA LEU A 236 12.13 16.61 -9.02
C LEU A 236 12.50 17.64 -7.96
N SER A 237 11.81 17.59 -6.85
CA SER A 237 11.99 18.50 -5.72
C SER A 237 12.26 17.73 -4.43
N SER A 238 12.76 18.42 -3.43
CA SER A 238 12.76 17.94 -2.05
C SER A 238 11.56 18.54 -1.32
N LEU A 239 10.87 17.71 -0.57
CA LEU A 239 9.79 18.10 0.33
C LEU A 239 10.34 18.13 1.75
N GLU A 240 10.55 19.32 2.29
CA GLU A 240 10.87 19.53 3.70
C GLU A 240 9.57 19.57 4.51
N LEU A 241 9.49 18.72 5.51
CA LEU A 241 8.34 18.62 6.39
C LEU A 241 8.75 18.95 7.83
N LYS A 242 8.20 20.05 8.34
CA LYS A 242 8.38 20.47 9.73
C LYS A 242 7.02 20.55 10.40
N VAL A 243 6.74 19.61 11.27
CA VAL A 243 5.50 19.57 12.05
C VAL A 243 5.84 19.85 13.50
N ASN A 244 5.16 20.82 14.09
CA ASN A 244 5.35 21.22 15.49
C ASN A 244 4.03 21.09 16.24
N ASN A 245 4.11 20.99 17.55
CA ASN A 245 2.95 20.91 18.43
C ASN A 245 2.01 19.73 18.09
N ILE A 246 2.60 18.58 17.82
CA ILE A 246 1.81 17.35 17.64
C ILE A 246 1.11 17.06 18.98
N PRO A 247 -0.23 16.92 18.99
CA PRO A 247 -0.99 16.80 20.24
C PRO A 247 -0.96 15.40 20.87
N PHE A 248 -0.11 14.51 20.37
CA PHE A 248 0.02 13.12 20.80
C PHE A 248 1.47 12.78 21.10
N ASP A 249 1.72 12.02 22.17
CA ASP A 249 3.05 11.51 22.50
C ASP A 249 3.58 10.53 21.44
N ASN A 250 2.67 9.79 20.83
CA ASN A 250 2.92 8.90 19.69
C ASN A 250 1.93 9.21 18.60
N ALA A 251 2.41 9.36 17.41
CA ALA A 251 1.61 9.69 16.25
C ALA A 251 2.17 9.01 14.99
N ILE A 252 1.34 8.93 13.97
CA ILE A 252 1.72 8.49 12.64
C ILE A 252 1.43 9.64 11.69
N ILE A 253 2.42 10.02 10.88
CA ILE A 253 2.22 10.97 9.79
C ILE A 253 2.25 10.21 8.48
N GLN A 254 1.14 10.24 7.79
CA GLN A 254 0.99 9.69 6.45
C GLN A 254 1.07 10.80 5.42
N ILE A 255 1.87 10.58 4.38
CA ILE A 255 2.09 11.52 3.29
C ILE A 255 1.50 10.94 2.01
N PHE A 256 0.58 11.67 1.41
CA PHE A 256 -0.12 11.27 0.19
C PHE A 256 0.20 12.22 -0.96
N LYS A 257 0.22 11.66 -2.17
CA LYS A 257 0.12 12.41 -3.42
C LYS A 257 -1.05 11.88 -4.21
N SER A 258 -2.03 12.73 -4.48
CA SER A 258 -3.36 12.28 -4.90
C SER A 258 -3.94 11.33 -3.84
N GLU A 259 -4.40 10.16 -4.19
CA GLU A 259 -4.92 9.14 -3.26
C GLU A 259 -3.89 8.07 -2.87
N ILE A 260 -2.64 8.20 -3.34
CA ILE A 260 -1.60 7.20 -3.12
C ILE A 260 -0.75 7.62 -1.93
N MET A 261 -0.68 6.76 -0.92
CA MET A 261 0.25 6.94 0.18
C MET A 261 1.70 6.72 -0.28
N ILE A 262 2.52 7.76 -0.10
CA ILE A 262 3.93 7.76 -0.48
C ILE A 262 4.80 7.28 0.65
N LYS A 263 4.48 7.74 1.85
CA LYS A 263 5.28 7.44 3.03
C LYS A 263 4.43 7.53 4.29
N GLU A 264 4.78 6.67 5.22
CA GLU A 264 4.30 6.68 6.59
C GLU A 264 5.51 6.87 7.52
N ILE A 265 5.36 7.72 8.51
CA ILE A 265 6.42 8.09 9.45
C ILE A 265 5.86 8.00 10.85
N PRO A 266 6.28 7.02 11.65
CA PRO A 266 5.98 7.02 13.08
C PRO A 266 6.74 8.17 13.76
N VAL A 267 6.06 8.87 14.63
CA VAL A 267 6.60 10.02 15.36
C VAL A 267 6.43 9.79 16.85
N SER A 268 7.52 9.88 17.56
CA SER A 268 7.53 9.90 19.03
C SER A 268 7.85 11.31 19.50
N GLY A 269 6.94 11.90 20.27
CA GLY A 269 7.05 13.27 20.76
C GLY A 269 6.34 14.30 19.88
N TYR A 270 6.52 15.56 20.18
CA TYR A 270 5.67 16.67 19.72
C TYR A 270 6.14 17.35 18.44
N LYS A 271 7.18 16.82 17.78
CA LYS A 271 7.78 17.44 16.58
C LYS A 271 8.26 16.39 15.58
N LEU A 272 8.15 16.74 14.30
CA LEU A 272 8.83 16.01 13.21
C LEU A 272 9.56 17.02 12.33
N ASP A 273 10.83 16.74 12.03
CA ASP A 273 11.61 17.42 10.99
C ASP A 273 12.22 16.35 10.08
N THR A 274 11.82 16.35 8.83
CA THR A 274 12.27 15.34 7.85
C THR A 274 12.25 15.89 6.44
N THR A 275 13.06 15.31 5.56
CA THR A 275 13.11 15.67 4.14
C THR A 275 12.88 14.43 3.28
N LEU A 276 11.96 14.55 2.35
CA LEU A 276 11.72 13.57 1.28
C LEU A 276 12.36 14.08 0.00
N ASN A 277 13.37 13.38 -0.49
CA ASN A 277 14.05 13.73 -1.73
C ASN A 277 13.38 13.09 -2.95
N ASN A 278 13.68 13.62 -4.14
CA ASN A 278 13.23 13.10 -5.43
C ASN A 278 11.70 13.01 -5.55
N CYS A 279 11.00 14.00 -5.02
CA CYS A 279 9.55 14.10 -5.10
C CYS A 279 9.12 14.74 -6.42
N PHE A 280 8.09 14.19 -7.05
CA PHE A 280 7.46 14.81 -8.22
C PHE A 280 6.72 16.07 -7.81
N PRO A 281 6.72 17.14 -8.63
CA PRO A 281 5.92 18.34 -8.37
C PRO A 281 4.43 18.00 -8.22
N GLY A 282 3.74 18.77 -7.40
CA GLY A 282 2.30 18.65 -7.23
C GLY A 282 1.85 18.88 -5.78
N LYS A 283 0.58 18.63 -5.53
CA LYS A 283 -0.01 18.74 -4.20
C LYS A 283 0.25 17.46 -3.39
N TYR A 284 0.65 17.66 -2.15
CA TYR A 284 0.83 16.61 -1.15
C TYR A 284 -0.15 16.84 -0.01
N TYR A 285 -0.66 15.78 0.53
CA TYR A 285 -1.58 15.79 1.66
C TYR A 285 -0.93 15.09 2.83
N LEU A 286 -1.12 15.65 4.01
CA LEU A 286 -0.63 15.07 5.25
C LEU A 286 -1.83 14.64 6.09
N LYS A 287 -1.75 13.44 6.65
CA LYS A 287 -2.69 12.94 7.64
C LYS A 287 -1.90 12.70 8.92
N LEU A 288 -2.32 13.34 10.00
CA LEU A 288 -1.78 13.11 11.34
C LEU A 288 -2.75 12.22 12.10
N ILE A 289 -2.23 11.18 12.69
CA ILE A 289 -2.99 10.15 13.40
C ILE A 289 -2.37 9.99 14.78
N GLY A 290 -3.17 10.04 15.84
CA GLY A 290 -2.73 9.73 17.19
C GLY A 290 -2.66 8.22 17.38
N ASP A 291 -1.47 7.70 17.66
CA ASP A 291 -1.24 6.29 17.96
C ASP A 291 -1.18 6.11 19.49
N LEU A 292 -2.36 6.12 20.11
CA LEU A 292 -2.47 6.11 21.58
C LEU A 292 -2.11 4.77 22.21
N ASN A 293 -2.33 3.68 21.51
CA ASN A 293 -2.03 2.30 21.94
C ASN A 293 -0.65 1.81 21.49
N LYS A 294 0.05 2.59 20.67
CA LYS A 294 1.39 2.31 20.14
C LYS A 294 1.47 1.03 19.29
N ASP A 295 0.39 0.70 18.61
CA ASP A 295 0.37 -0.48 17.75
C ASP A 295 0.77 -0.18 16.29
N GLY A 296 0.94 1.09 15.95
CA GLY A 296 1.33 1.54 14.62
C GLY A 296 0.17 1.56 13.62
N TYR A 297 -1.06 1.42 14.08
CA TYR A 297 -2.29 1.40 13.27
C TYR A 297 -3.32 2.42 13.75
N TRP A 298 -4.33 2.65 12.93
CA TRP A 298 -5.44 3.56 13.24
C TRP A 298 -6.75 3.04 12.64
#